data_86da7363585ac5eb74ec2d69e4b0faf2
#
_entry.id   86da7363585ac5eb74ec2d69e4b0faf2
#
_cell.length_a   1.000
_cell.length_b   1.000
_cell.length_c   1.000
_cell.angle_alpha   90.00
_cell.angle_beta   90.00
_cell.angle_gamma   90.00
#
_symmetry.space_group_name_H-M   'P 1'
#
loop_
_entity.id
_entity.type
_entity.pdbx_description
1 polymer ?
#
loop_
_entity_poly.entity_id
_entity_poly.type
_entity_poly.pdbx_seq_one_letter_code
_entity_poly.pdbx_strand_id
1 'polypeptide(L)'
;MKTYRKELWFDIPARRAFVNITPEIRRCLDESGIKEGLVLANAMHITASVFINDDEAGLHHDYDRWLEKLAPHEPVSQYRHNVGEDNADAHMKRQIMGREVVVAVTKGELDFGTWEQIFYGEFDGRRKKRVLVKIIGE
;
A
#
# COMPACT_ATOMS: atom_id res chain seq x y z
N MET A 1 21.84 5.90 -16.22
CA MET A 1 20.69 5.64 -15.32
C MET A 1 20.07 4.29 -15.67
N LYS A 2 19.77 3.51 -14.64
CA LYS A 2 19.04 2.24 -14.78
C LYS A 2 17.59 2.45 -14.40
N THR A 3 16.71 1.63 -14.96
CA THR A 3 15.31 1.59 -14.61
C THR A 3 14.86 0.14 -14.42
N TYR A 4 13.93 -0.04 -13.50
CA TYR A 4 13.37 -1.36 -13.20
C TYR A 4 11.86 -1.19 -12.97
N ARG A 5 11.07 -2.14 -13.44
CA ARG A 5 9.62 -2.12 -13.26
C ARG A 5 9.13 -3.51 -12.95
N LYS A 6 8.27 -3.62 -11.95
CA LYS A 6 7.60 -4.88 -11.61
C LYS A 6 6.19 -4.60 -11.09
N GLU A 7 5.28 -5.54 -11.33
CA GLU A 7 3.95 -5.53 -10.72
C GLU A 7 3.88 -6.63 -9.67
N LEU A 8 3.43 -6.26 -8.48
CA LEU A 8 3.11 -7.22 -7.42
C LEU A 8 1.60 -7.36 -7.38
N TRP A 9 1.11 -8.60 -7.43
CA TRP A 9 -0.33 -8.87 -7.44
C TRP A 9 -0.80 -9.39 -6.09
N PHE A 10 -1.94 -8.88 -5.65
CA PHE A 10 -2.57 -9.25 -4.38
C PHE A 10 -4.02 -9.63 -4.62
N ASP A 11 -4.45 -10.70 -3.97
CA ASP A 11 -5.85 -11.15 -3.97
C ASP A 11 -6.21 -11.44 -2.52
N ILE A 12 -6.67 -10.43 -1.81
CA ILE A 12 -6.94 -10.51 -0.38
C ILE A 12 -8.35 -11.05 -0.17
N PRO A 13 -8.52 -12.17 0.56
CA PRO A 13 -9.85 -12.77 0.76
C PRO A 13 -10.75 -11.97 1.70
N ALA A 14 -10.18 -11.21 2.62
CA ALA A 14 -10.93 -10.35 3.53
C ALA A 14 -11.23 -8.99 2.88
N ARG A 15 -12.24 -8.29 3.38
CA ARG A 15 -12.56 -6.95 2.90
C ARG A 15 -11.41 -5.98 3.16
N ARG A 16 -10.78 -6.07 4.34
CA ARG A 16 -9.67 -5.20 4.72
C ARG A 16 -8.49 -6.00 5.25
N ALA A 17 -7.30 -5.55 4.96
CA ALA A 17 -6.06 -6.12 5.49
C ALA A 17 -4.90 -5.13 5.34
N PHE A 18 -3.90 -5.26 6.20
CA PHE A 18 -2.61 -4.60 6.07
C PHE A 18 -1.55 -5.67 5.87
N VAL A 19 -0.81 -5.59 4.78
CA VAL A 19 0.20 -6.60 4.42
C VAL A 19 1.57 -5.93 4.35
N ASN A 20 2.53 -6.39 5.13
CA ASN A 20 3.91 -5.90 5.04
C ASN A 20 4.52 -6.42 3.74
N ILE A 21 4.81 -5.51 2.81
CA ILE A 21 5.40 -5.82 1.51
C ILE A 21 6.88 -5.45 1.42
N THR A 22 7.48 -5.06 2.51
CA THR A 22 8.91 -4.72 2.54
C THR A 22 9.79 -5.81 1.96
N PRO A 23 9.57 -7.12 2.27
CA PRO A 23 10.38 -8.18 1.68
C PRO A 23 10.28 -8.23 0.15
N GLU A 24 9.08 -8.01 -0.41
CA GLU A 24 8.86 -7.99 -1.86
C GLU A 24 9.58 -6.81 -2.51
N ILE A 25 9.53 -5.64 -1.87
CA ILE A 25 10.22 -4.45 -2.38
C ILE A 25 11.75 -4.65 -2.33
N ARG A 26 12.26 -5.26 -1.26
CA ARG A 26 13.70 -5.60 -1.16
C ARG A 26 14.13 -6.54 -2.29
N ARG A 27 13.32 -7.54 -2.60
CA ARG A 27 13.61 -8.44 -3.73
C ARG A 27 13.66 -7.69 -5.05
N CYS A 28 12.72 -6.78 -5.28
CA CYS A 28 12.72 -5.93 -6.48
C CYS A 28 14.01 -5.10 -6.56
N LEU A 29 14.43 -4.51 -5.45
CA LEU A 29 15.66 -3.72 -5.39
C LEU A 29 16.88 -4.58 -5.73
N ASP A 30 16.98 -5.76 -5.14
CA ASP A 30 18.07 -6.70 -5.41
C ASP A 30 18.10 -7.11 -6.90
N GLU A 31 16.94 -7.44 -7.47
CA GLU A 31 16.81 -7.76 -8.89
C GLU A 31 17.24 -6.61 -9.80
N SER A 32 16.97 -5.38 -9.39
CA SER A 32 17.29 -4.18 -10.18
C SER A 32 18.78 -3.92 -10.29
N GLY A 33 19.54 -4.34 -9.28
CA GLY A 33 20.98 -4.05 -9.18
C GLY A 33 21.30 -2.59 -8.88
N ILE A 34 20.29 -1.74 -8.65
CA ILE A 34 20.46 -0.32 -8.36
C ILE A 34 20.98 -0.13 -6.94
N LYS A 35 22.02 0.69 -6.78
CA LYS A 35 22.68 0.94 -5.49
C LYS A 35 22.41 2.33 -4.95
N GLU A 36 22.13 3.28 -5.81
CA GLU A 36 21.79 4.67 -5.45
C GLU A 36 20.63 5.12 -6.31
N GLY A 37 19.53 5.53 -5.67
CA GLY A 37 18.35 5.97 -6.42
C GLY A 37 17.12 6.07 -5.58
N LEU A 38 15.96 5.82 -6.22
CA LEU A 38 14.64 5.91 -5.60
C LEU A 38 13.79 4.71 -5.99
N VAL A 39 13.03 4.19 -5.02
CA VAL A 39 11.97 3.22 -5.25
C VAL A 39 10.63 3.90 -5.11
N LEU A 40 9.77 3.76 -6.09
CA LEU A 40 8.35 4.06 -6.01
C LEU A 40 7.59 2.76 -5.83
N ALA A 41 6.72 2.68 -4.82
CA ALA A 41 5.74 1.60 -4.68
C ALA A 41 4.35 2.22 -4.66
N ASN A 42 3.50 1.83 -5.60
CA ASN A 42 2.29 2.55 -5.96
C ASN A 42 1.10 1.59 -6.07
N ALA A 43 0.06 1.80 -5.24
CA ALA A 43 -1.19 1.05 -5.38
C ALA A 43 -1.92 1.49 -6.65
N MET A 44 -2.19 0.55 -7.53
CA MET A 44 -2.79 0.79 -8.84
C MET A 44 -4.30 0.55 -8.84
N HIS A 45 -4.93 0.61 -7.68
CA HIS A 45 -6.37 0.47 -7.53
C HIS A 45 -6.90 1.53 -6.56
N ILE A 46 -8.03 2.10 -6.90
CA ILE A 46 -8.63 3.24 -6.18
C ILE A 46 -9.19 2.88 -4.79
N THR A 47 -9.19 1.60 -4.42
CA THR A 47 -9.62 1.11 -3.11
C THR A 47 -8.50 0.42 -2.32
N ALA A 48 -7.26 0.59 -2.76
CA ALA A 48 -6.07 0.08 -2.09
C ALA A 48 -5.04 1.19 -1.87
N SER A 49 -4.10 0.95 -0.98
CA SER A 49 -3.11 1.94 -0.54
C SER A 49 -1.74 1.31 -0.41
N VAL A 50 -0.69 2.12 -0.53
CA VAL A 50 0.65 1.79 -0.06
C VAL A 50 1.07 2.89 0.90
N PHE A 51 1.54 2.50 2.09
CA PHE A 51 1.96 3.44 3.12
C PHE A 51 3.14 2.88 3.92
N ILE A 52 3.79 3.75 4.68
CA ILE A 52 4.93 3.38 5.51
C ILE A 52 4.63 3.70 6.96
N ASN A 53 4.79 2.72 7.83
CA ASN A 53 4.77 2.91 9.28
C ASN A 53 5.33 1.65 9.97
N ASP A 54 5.21 1.59 11.29
CA ASP A 54 5.67 0.48 12.10
C ASP A 54 4.82 -0.79 11.87
N ASP A 55 5.46 -1.93 11.91
CA ASP A 55 4.79 -3.23 11.86
C ASP A 55 4.52 -3.73 13.27
N GLU A 56 3.39 -3.30 13.85
CA GLU A 56 3.00 -3.64 15.22
C GLU A 56 1.50 -3.91 15.25
N ALA A 57 1.11 -5.04 15.82
CA ALA A 57 -0.27 -5.53 15.77
C ALA A 57 -1.29 -4.58 16.42
N GLY A 58 -0.93 -3.97 17.55
CA GLY A 58 -1.80 -3.00 18.22
C GLY A 58 -2.05 -1.76 17.38
N LEU A 59 -1.00 -1.28 16.69
CA LEU A 59 -1.11 -0.12 15.81
C LEU A 59 -2.00 -0.43 14.60
N HIS A 60 -1.87 -1.62 14.02
CA HIS A 60 -2.72 -2.05 12.90
C HIS A 60 -4.19 -2.14 13.32
N HIS A 61 -4.45 -2.67 14.50
CA HIS A 61 -5.78 -2.69 15.09
C HIS A 61 -6.33 -1.27 15.26
N ASP A 62 -5.50 -0.34 15.74
CA ASP A 62 -5.90 1.05 15.94
C ASP A 62 -6.16 1.76 14.61
N TYR A 63 -5.36 1.50 13.57
CA TYR A 63 -5.64 2.01 12.22
C TYR A 63 -6.99 1.54 11.70
N ASP A 64 -7.30 0.25 11.85
CA ASP A 64 -8.56 -0.29 11.37
C ASP A 64 -9.75 0.38 12.06
N ARG A 65 -9.69 0.54 13.36
CA ARG A 65 -10.74 1.22 14.13
C ARG A 65 -10.85 2.70 13.77
N TRP A 66 -9.73 3.38 13.63
CA TRP A 66 -9.69 4.79 13.27
C TRP A 66 -10.28 5.03 11.89
N LEU A 67 -9.91 4.22 10.91
CA LEU A 67 -10.45 4.32 9.56
C LEU A 67 -11.94 4.04 9.53
N GLU A 68 -12.41 3.08 10.32
CA GLU A 68 -13.84 2.77 10.42
C GLU A 68 -14.65 3.91 11.06
N LYS A 69 -14.06 4.65 11.99
CA LYS A 69 -14.68 5.86 12.54
C LYS A 69 -14.78 6.98 11.53
N LEU A 70 -13.72 7.18 10.73
CA LEU A 70 -13.67 8.26 9.75
C LEU A 70 -14.55 7.98 8.54
N ALA A 71 -14.60 6.74 8.10
CA ALA A 71 -15.35 6.30 6.93
C ALA A 71 -16.00 4.95 7.21
N PRO A 72 -17.10 4.92 8.00
CA PRO A 72 -17.74 3.66 8.35
C PRO A 72 -18.33 2.96 7.12
N HIS A 73 -18.15 1.64 7.05
CA HIS A 73 -18.72 0.85 5.97
C HIS A 73 -20.25 0.82 6.06
N GLU A 74 -20.78 0.62 7.25
CA GLU A 74 -22.23 0.56 7.49
C GLU A 74 -22.75 1.88 8.09
N PRO A 75 -23.98 2.30 7.75
CA PRO A 75 -24.83 1.74 6.71
C PRO A 75 -24.35 2.11 5.32
N VAL A 76 -24.37 1.16 4.39
CA VAL A 76 -23.88 1.34 3.00
C VAL A 76 -24.60 2.49 2.31
N SER A 77 -25.89 2.66 2.62
CA SER A 77 -26.77 3.66 2.02
C SER A 77 -26.44 5.11 2.40
N GLN A 78 -25.55 5.31 3.40
CA GLN A 78 -25.18 6.67 3.79
C GLN A 78 -24.38 7.41 2.73
N TYR A 79 -23.80 6.69 1.78
CA TYR A 79 -22.93 7.26 0.74
C TYR A 79 -23.64 7.35 -0.61
N ARG A 80 -23.50 8.49 -1.28
CA ARG A 80 -24.06 8.69 -2.61
C ARG A 80 -23.39 7.82 -3.67
N HIS A 81 -22.12 7.44 -3.47
CA HIS A 81 -21.39 6.53 -4.35
C HIS A 81 -22.03 5.14 -4.39
N ASN A 82 -22.66 4.73 -3.30
CA ASN A 82 -23.17 3.36 -3.11
C ASN A 82 -24.55 3.14 -3.75
N VAL A 83 -24.68 3.52 -5.02
CA VAL A 83 -25.83 3.16 -5.86
C VAL A 83 -25.35 2.02 -6.76
N GLY A 84 -25.69 0.78 -6.39
CA GLY A 84 -25.19 -0.41 -7.07
C GLY A 84 -23.75 -0.79 -6.66
N GLU A 85 -23.18 -0.09 -5.70
CA GLU A 85 -21.84 -0.36 -5.12
C GLU A 85 -21.94 -0.40 -3.60
N ASP A 86 -20.88 -0.89 -2.94
CA ASP A 86 -20.81 -0.97 -1.48
C ASP A 86 -19.46 -0.51 -0.93
N ASN A 87 -18.68 0.24 -1.70
CA ASN A 87 -17.27 0.47 -1.43
C ASN A 87 -16.85 1.94 -1.32
N ALA A 88 -17.79 2.85 -1.08
CA ALA A 88 -17.46 4.26 -0.90
C ALA A 88 -16.45 4.47 0.22
N ASP A 89 -16.61 3.77 1.32
CA ASP A 89 -15.68 3.84 2.46
C ASP A 89 -14.27 3.38 2.09
N ALA A 90 -14.15 2.41 1.20
CA ALA A 90 -12.86 1.93 0.73
C ALA A 90 -12.11 3.01 -0.06
N HIS A 91 -12.81 3.76 -0.92
CA HIS A 91 -12.24 4.90 -1.63
C HIS A 91 -11.74 5.97 -0.65
N MET A 92 -12.50 6.23 0.40
CA MET A 92 -12.16 7.24 1.40
C MET A 92 -10.97 6.80 2.26
N LYS A 93 -10.93 5.53 2.65
CA LYS A 93 -9.81 4.95 3.41
C LYS A 93 -8.52 5.02 2.58
N ARG A 94 -8.58 4.64 1.30
CA ARG A 94 -7.45 4.80 0.39
C ARG A 94 -7.01 6.25 0.26
N GLN A 95 -7.94 7.19 0.19
CA GLN A 95 -7.62 8.61 0.07
C GLN A 95 -6.84 9.12 1.27
N ILE A 96 -7.19 8.65 2.47
CA ILE A 96 -6.49 9.03 3.71
C ILE A 96 -5.12 8.36 3.81
N MET A 97 -5.04 7.05 3.52
CA MET A 97 -3.81 6.27 3.71
C MET A 97 -2.80 6.49 2.60
N GLY A 98 -3.24 6.96 1.45
CA GLY A 98 -2.36 7.35 0.36
C GLY A 98 -2.23 6.31 -0.75
N ARG A 99 -1.73 6.79 -1.89
CA ARG A 99 -1.58 6.00 -3.12
C ARG A 99 -0.23 5.32 -3.23
N GLU A 100 0.85 6.03 -2.87
CA GLU A 100 2.22 5.59 -3.11
C GLU A 100 3.17 6.07 -2.04
N VAL A 101 4.32 5.42 -2.01
CA VAL A 101 5.47 5.85 -1.23
C VAL A 101 6.71 5.92 -2.12
N VAL A 102 7.64 6.79 -1.75
CA VAL A 102 8.97 6.86 -2.35
C VAL A 102 9.98 6.64 -1.24
N VAL A 103 10.93 5.72 -1.47
CA VAL A 103 11.98 5.39 -0.53
C VAL A 103 13.33 5.60 -1.22
N ALA A 104 14.25 6.26 -0.55
CA ALA A 104 15.62 6.39 -1.03
C ALA A 104 16.31 5.02 -1.02
N VAL A 105 17.18 4.82 -2.01
CA VAL A 105 18.09 3.66 -2.07
C VAL A 105 19.51 4.19 -1.84
N THR A 106 20.15 3.67 -0.82
CA THR A 106 21.51 4.07 -0.43
C THR A 106 22.34 2.81 -0.26
N LYS A 107 23.44 2.70 -0.97
CA LYS A 107 24.38 1.55 -0.91
C LYS A 107 23.67 0.22 -1.14
N GLY A 108 22.67 0.19 -2.02
CA GLY A 108 21.94 -1.02 -2.37
C GLY A 108 20.86 -1.43 -1.38
N GLU A 109 20.51 -0.57 -0.44
CA GLU A 109 19.50 -0.86 0.58
C GLU A 109 18.44 0.23 0.62
N LEU A 110 17.23 -0.15 1.07
CA LEU A 110 16.18 0.82 1.37
C LEU A 110 16.63 1.67 2.57
N ASP A 111 16.66 2.98 2.38
CA ASP A 111 17.12 3.91 3.41
C ASP A 111 15.94 4.31 4.29
N PHE A 112 15.74 3.52 5.33
CA PHE A 112 14.61 3.63 6.25
C PHE A 112 14.97 4.23 7.60
N GLY A 113 14.01 4.89 8.22
CA GLY A 113 14.01 5.07 9.66
C GLY A 113 13.87 3.71 10.37
N THR A 114 14.23 3.67 11.63
CA THR A 114 14.39 2.42 12.40
C THR A 114 13.18 1.49 12.33
N TRP A 115 11.98 2.05 12.36
CA TRP A 115 10.72 1.28 12.45
C TRP A 115 9.88 1.34 11.18
N GLU A 116 10.39 1.92 10.12
CA GLU A 116 9.64 2.04 8.87
C GLU A 116 9.57 0.71 8.13
N GLN A 117 8.34 0.34 7.75
CA GLN A 117 8.06 -0.80 6.88
C GLN A 117 7.02 -0.36 5.84
N ILE A 118 7.08 -0.95 4.67
CA ILE A 118 6.15 -0.66 3.58
C ILE A 118 4.97 -1.62 3.68
N PHE A 119 3.76 -1.06 3.65
CA PHE A 119 2.52 -1.83 3.71
C PHE A 119 1.66 -1.64 2.47
N TYR A 120 1.02 -2.73 2.06
CA TYR A 120 -0.14 -2.70 1.19
C TYR A 120 -1.39 -2.71 2.05
N GLY A 121 -2.26 -1.69 1.86
CA GLY A 121 -3.55 -1.60 2.53
C GLY A 121 -4.68 -1.99 1.59
N GLU A 122 -5.45 -3.01 1.96
CA GLU A 122 -6.63 -3.44 1.23
C GLU A 122 -7.88 -2.94 1.92
N PHE A 123 -8.77 -2.27 1.18
CA PHE A 123 -10.01 -1.74 1.75
C PHE A 123 -11.27 -2.28 1.06
N ASP A 124 -11.13 -2.99 -0.06
CA ASP A 124 -12.22 -3.61 -0.80
C ASP A 124 -11.73 -4.91 -1.44
N GLY A 125 -11.48 -5.91 -0.61
CA GLY A 125 -10.87 -7.17 -0.98
C GLY A 125 -11.71 -8.04 -1.91
N ARG A 126 -11.25 -9.28 -2.15
CA ARG A 126 -11.89 -10.30 -3.00
C ARG A 126 -11.80 -10.00 -4.50
N ARG A 127 -10.84 -9.19 -4.90
CA ARG A 127 -10.50 -8.93 -6.30
C ARG A 127 -9.01 -8.72 -6.44
N LYS A 128 -8.46 -9.09 -7.57
CA LYS A 128 -7.03 -8.93 -7.83
C LYS A 128 -6.69 -7.47 -8.01
N LYS A 129 -5.66 -7.01 -7.33
CA LYS A 129 -5.13 -5.65 -7.41
C LYS A 129 -3.62 -5.72 -7.49
N ARG A 130 -3.01 -4.70 -8.08
CA ARG A 130 -1.56 -4.67 -8.26
C ARG A 130 -0.93 -3.46 -7.58
N VAL A 131 0.32 -3.66 -7.18
CA VAL A 131 1.22 -2.59 -6.76
C VAL A 131 2.30 -2.49 -7.82
N LEU A 132 2.45 -1.31 -8.39
CA LEU A 132 3.53 -1.02 -9.33
C LEU A 132 4.78 -0.65 -8.53
N VAL A 133 5.87 -1.34 -8.81
CA VAL A 133 7.19 -1.01 -8.28
C VAL A 133 8.02 -0.44 -9.43
N LYS A 134 8.53 0.76 -9.24
CA LYS A 134 9.43 1.42 -10.20
C LYS A 134 10.68 1.86 -9.44
N ILE A 135 11.84 1.48 -9.96
CA ILE A 135 13.12 1.85 -9.35
C ILE A 135 13.96 2.54 -10.42
N ILE A 136 14.53 3.69 -10.07
CA ILE A 136 15.43 4.43 -10.95
C ILE A 136 16.69 4.79 -10.18
N GLY A 137 17.83 4.78 -10.87
CA GLY A 137 19.10 5.16 -10.26
C GLY A 137 20.30 4.56 -10.97
N GLU A 138 21.37 4.44 -10.21
CA GLU A 138 22.64 3.88 -10.72
C GLU A 138 23.01 2.58 -10.02
#